data_57fa0cde953235b6dede4cb804b9a375
#
_entry.id   57fa0cde953235b6dede4cb804b9a375
#
_cell.length_a   1.000
_cell.length_b   1.000
_cell.length_c   1.000
_cell.angle_alpha   90.00
_cell.angle_beta   90.00
_cell.angle_gamma   90.00
#
_symmetry.space_group_name_H-M   'P 1'
#
loop_
_entity.id
_entity.type
_entity.pdbx_description
1 polymer ?
#
loop_
_entity_poly.entity_id
_entity_poly.type
_entity_poly.pdbx_seq_one_letter_code
_entity_poly.pdbx_strand_id
1 'polypeptide(L)'
;MTSPFPKYHLAEYPHQFRVRYPDKTLMRYYNKTSERWEKLNGTQVADLCLAAAKGLAYLQVQPGEHVSIYSANRVRCICAELGLFMMRAVSVPLYATSTPDQVAFVVEDAKIETMFVGGQFQYNNAYEVQQRGTSLKRLIIFDPDVVLAPGDTTSMYYDEFIRRGDAVTYENKANVTASQALATDLAVIIYTSGTTGRSKGAMLHHSNFIEQMHAHQLKYPFISNREVSMCFLPLNHILEKAWSYLCLSMGAQVAVLSDPKKILEALPHVRPTMMSNVPRFWEKVYIGVRDKIERSPSPIRKVMLHAIRIGERYFFDYVNEGKRPPLWLQAMYKLYDKTLFAKVKAAVGLQRGRFFPTAGAAVSPEIARFFRSIGIPMCVGYGLSETTATVSSMPMIGFDLNSVGVIMPALEVKIDPTSSEILIKGSTVFSGYYNNPEANAEAFTEDGFFRTGDAGRLEGDTLYFTERLKDLFKTANGKYIAPQMLEGMLATDALFEQTAIIADGYKFVSALIYPNWDTLRREAAERGIPAGLTEEELATNHEVHRLVMAHIEAALSSVAQYEKVKKFCILTQPFSLESGELTNTLKIRRKVVAEHYAQQIAAMYEE
;
A
#
# COMPACT_ATOMS: atom_id res chain seq x y z
N MET A 1 13.44 -0.28 -26.50
CA MET A 1 13.96 -1.62 -26.07
C MET A 1 12.78 -2.56 -25.95
N THR A 2 12.86 -3.74 -26.54
CA THR A 2 11.81 -4.77 -26.34
C THR A 2 12.06 -5.49 -25.03
N SER A 3 11.00 -5.71 -24.23
CA SER A 3 11.10 -6.50 -22.99
C SER A 3 11.53 -7.94 -23.32
N PRO A 4 12.45 -8.54 -22.55
CA PRO A 4 12.80 -9.95 -22.70
C PRO A 4 11.68 -10.89 -22.23
N PHE A 5 10.62 -10.36 -21.60
CA PHE A 5 9.49 -11.13 -21.11
C PHE A 5 8.29 -10.97 -22.03
N PRO A 6 7.63 -12.08 -22.42
CA PRO A 6 6.41 -12.02 -23.22
C PRO A 6 5.28 -11.33 -22.45
N LYS A 7 4.39 -10.68 -23.20
CA LYS A 7 3.15 -10.10 -22.67
C LYS A 7 2.09 -11.19 -22.57
N TYR A 8 1.75 -11.59 -21.36
CA TYR A 8 0.65 -12.53 -21.08
C TYR A 8 -0.48 -11.82 -20.35
N HIS A 9 -1.73 -12.09 -20.72
CA HIS A 9 -2.84 -11.67 -19.89
C HIS A 9 -2.99 -12.61 -18.67
N LEU A 10 -3.69 -12.14 -17.62
CA LEU A 10 -3.69 -12.81 -16.32
C LEU A 10 -4.26 -14.24 -16.36
N ALA A 11 -5.16 -14.54 -17.30
CA ALA A 11 -5.72 -15.89 -17.48
C ALA A 11 -4.67 -16.92 -17.97
N GLU A 12 -3.58 -16.48 -18.59
CA GLU A 12 -2.49 -17.36 -19.06
C GLU A 12 -1.47 -17.70 -17.97
N TYR A 13 -1.45 -16.99 -16.86
CA TYR A 13 -0.44 -17.17 -15.81
C TYR A 13 -0.34 -18.62 -15.30
N PRO A 14 -1.44 -19.33 -14.99
CA PRO A 14 -1.36 -20.73 -14.53
C PRO A 14 -0.67 -21.63 -15.55
N HIS A 15 -0.97 -21.46 -16.84
CA HIS A 15 -0.27 -22.19 -17.90
C HIS A 15 1.22 -21.86 -17.94
N GLN A 16 1.59 -20.58 -17.86
CA GLN A 16 2.99 -20.13 -17.87
C GLN A 16 3.76 -20.63 -16.65
N PHE A 17 3.13 -20.73 -15.47
CA PHE A 17 3.76 -21.29 -14.28
C PHE A 17 4.16 -22.74 -14.50
N ARG A 18 3.27 -23.54 -15.10
CA ARG A 18 3.51 -24.95 -15.40
C ARG A 18 4.59 -25.16 -16.46
N VAL A 19 4.59 -24.33 -17.51
CA VAL A 19 5.49 -24.49 -18.65
C VAL A 19 6.88 -23.91 -18.38
N ARG A 20 6.94 -22.72 -17.79
CA ARG A 20 8.20 -21.99 -17.64
C ARG A 20 8.90 -22.20 -16.30
N TYR A 21 8.14 -22.52 -15.25
CA TYR A 21 8.63 -22.60 -13.89
C TYR A 21 8.13 -23.83 -13.12
N PRO A 22 8.05 -25.04 -13.71
CA PRO A 22 7.37 -26.19 -13.13
C PRO A 22 7.87 -26.54 -11.72
N ASP A 23 9.18 -26.62 -11.53
CA ASP A 23 9.80 -27.05 -10.28
C ASP A 23 10.27 -25.87 -9.41
N LYS A 24 10.15 -24.66 -9.92
CA LYS A 24 10.61 -23.47 -9.22
C LYS A 24 9.62 -23.04 -8.16
N THR A 25 10.09 -22.71 -6.95
CA THR A 25 9.25 -22.08 -5.92
C THR A 25 8.74 -20.73 -6.42
N LEU A 26 7.43 -20.62 -6.63
CA LEU A 26 6.74 -19.37 -6.99
C LEU A 26 6.04 -18.71 -5.82
N MET A 27 5.51 -19.49 -4.89
CA MET A 27 4.85 -18.95 -3.70
C MET A 27 5.37 -19.56 -2.42
N ARG A 28 5.28 -18.80 -1.34
CA ARG A 28 5.50 -19.26 0.04
C ARG A 28 4.41 -18.70 0.93
N TYR A 29 4.06 -19.43 1.98
CA TYR A 29 3.14 -18.98 3.02
C TYR A 29 3.52 -19.57 4.37
N TYR A 30 3.16 -18.86 5.45
CA TYR A 30 3.34 -19.39 6.79
C TYR A 30 2.18 -20.32 7.12
N ASN A 31 2.48 -21.59 7.36
CA ASN A 31 1.51 -22.57 7.82
C ASN A 31 1.47 -22.58 9.34
N LYS A 32 0.31 -22.21 9.91
CA LYS A 32 0.12 -22.11 11.36
C LYS A 32 0.20 -23.47 12.08
N THR A 33 -0.20 -24.56 11.41
CA THR A 33 -0.19 -25.91 11.98
C THR A 33 1.21 -26.49 12.08
N SER A 34 2.02 -26.31 11.02
CA SER A 34 3.41 -26.78 11.01
C SER A 34 4.41 -25.74 11.53
N GLU A 35 3.95 -24.52 11.86
CA GLU A 35 4.73 -23.36 12.34
C GLU A 35 5.94 -23.03 11.46
N ARG A 36 5.82 -23.18 10.15
CA ARG A 36 6.91 -22.92 9.19
C ARG A 36 6.42 -22.33 7.89
N TRP A 37 7.37 -21.76 7.16
CA TRP A 37 7.16 -21.29 5.78
C TRP A 37 7.17 -22.45 4.80
N GLU A 38 6.02 -22.78 4.24
CA GLU A 38 5.86 -23.78 3.19
C GLU A 38 6.06 -23.15 1.81
N LYS A 39 6.44 -23.98 0.84
CA LYS A 39 6.77 -23.57 -0.52
C LYS A 39 5.86 -24.28 -1.52
N LEU A 40 5.46 -23.55 -2.54
CA LEU A 40 4.73 -24.10 -3.69
C LEU A 40 5.53 -23.80 -4.96
N ASN A 41 5.74 -24.82 -5.78
CA ASN A 41 6.36 -24.66 -7.09
C ASN A 41 5.33 -24.24 -8.15
N GLY A 42 5.81 -23.96 -9.37
CA GLY A 42 4.95 -23.48 -10.45
C GLY A 42 3.85 -24.46 -10.84
N THR A 43 4.14 -25.75 -10.85
CA THR A 43 3.13 -26.80 -11.11
C THR A 43 2.05 -26.79 -10.04
N GLN A 44 2.43 -26.77 -8.76
CA GLN A 44 1.48 -26.75 -7.64
C GLN A 44 0.60 -25.49 -7.64
N VAL A 45 1.19 -24.32 -7.95
CA VAL A 45 0.42 -23.07 -8.06
C VAL A 45 -0.56 -23.14 -9.24
N ALA A 46 -0.12 -23.65 -10.38
CA ALA A 46 -0.98 -23.84 -11.55
C ALA A 46 -2.15 -24.80 -11.26
N ASP A 47 -1.87 -25.90 -10.53
CA ASP A 47 -2.91 -26.86 -10.12
C ASP A 47 -3.95 -26.22 -9.20
N LEU A 48 -3.53 -25.39 -8.24
CA LEU A 48 -4.45 -24.64 -7.36
C LEU A 48 -5.33 -23.66 -8.15
N CYS A 49 -4.76 -22.96 -9.13
CA CYS A 49 -5.52 -22.04 -9.99
C CYS A 49 -6.54 -22.80 -10.86
N LEU A 50 -6.12 -23.90 -11.48
CA LEU A 50 -7.00 -24.74 -12.29
C LEU A 50 -8.12 -25.36 -11.44
N ALA A 51 -7.81 -25.82 -10.23
CA ALA A 51 -8.82 -26.36 -9.31
C ALA A 51 -9.88 -25.30 -8.96
N ALA A 52 -9.46 -24.03 -8.71
CA ALA A 52 -10.40 -22.93 -8.51
C ALA A 52 -11.26 -22.68 -9.76
N ALA A 53 -10.67 -22.65 -10.96
CA ALA A 53 -11.41 -22.49 -12.21
C ALA A 53 -12.42 -23.63 -12.45
N LYS A 54 -12.05 -24.87 -12.16
CA LYS A 54 -12.95 -26.03 -12.20
C LYS A 54 -14.14 -25.88 -11.24
N GLY A 55 -13.88 -25.43 -10.01
CA GLY A 55 -14.93 -25.13 -9.03
C GLY A 55 -15.89 -24.04 -9.51
N LEU A 56 -15.37 -22.98 -10.13
CA LEU A 56 -16.17 -21.91 -10.73
C LEU A 56 -16.99 -22.42 -11.93
N ALA A 57 -16.41 -23.31 -12.74
CA ALA A 57 -17.13 -23.97 -13.84
C ALA A 57 -18.27 -24.86 -13.33
N TYR A 58 -18.07 -25.55 -12.18
CA TYR A 58 -19.12 -26.30 -11.48
C TYR A 58 -20.27 -25.39 -11.03
N LEU A 59 -19.94 -24.22 -10.47
CA LEU A 59 -20.92 -23.20 -10.08
C LEU A 59 -21.57 -22.48 -11.26
N GLN A 60 -21.18 -22.83 -12.49
CA GLN A 60 -21.65 -22.23 -13.74
C GLN A 60 -21.37 -20.73 -13.88
N VAL A 61 -20.29 -20.24 -13.26
CA VAL A 61 -19.86 -18.85 -13.43
C VAL A 61 -19.62 -18.56 -14.91
N GLN A 62 -20.18 -17.45 -15.39
CA GLN A 62 -20.13 -17.04 -16.79
C GLN A 62 -19.02 -16.01 -17.04
N PRO A 63 -18.51 -15.92 -18.30
CA PRO A 63 -17.66 -14.81 -18.70
C PRO A 63 -18.32 -13.46 -18.41
N GLY A 64 -17.56 -12.53 -17.79
CA GLY A 64 -18.04 -11.21 -17.37
C GLY A 64 -18.82 -11.20 -16.05
N GLU A 65 -19.11 -12.35 -15.44
CA GLU A 65 -19.76 -12.40 -14.12
C GLU A 65 -18.83 -11.86 -13.03
N HIS A 66 -19.36 -11.05 -12.12
CA HIS A 66 -18.63 -10.45 -11.02
C HIS A 66 -18.58 -11.38 -9.81
N VAL A 67 -17.38 -11.70 -9.36
CA VAL A 67 -17.17 -12.56 -8.19
C VAL A 67 -16.27 -11.83 -7.19
N SER A 68 -16.68 -11.79 -5.93
CA SER A 68 -15.94 -11.08 -4.89
C SER A 68 -14.95 -11.99 -4.15
N ILE A 69 -13.86 -11.36 -3.67
CA ILE A 69 -12.93 -11.97 -2.71
C ILE A 69 -12.84 -11.04 -1.49
N TYR A 70 -13.41 -11.49 -0.38
CA TYR A 70 -13.44 -10.79 0.91
C TYR A 70 -12.58 -11.51 1.93
N SER A 71 -11.27 -11.26 1.92
CA SER A 71 -10.31 -12.01 2.72
C SER A 71 -9.03 -11.23 2.99
N ALA A 72 -8.35 -11.54 4.10
CA ALA A 72 -6.93 -11.22 4.27
C ALA A 72 -6.08 -11.99 3.24
N ASN A 73 -4.82 -11.57 3.05
CA ASN A 73 -3.93 -12.19 2.08
C ASN A 73 -3.74 -13.69 2.32
N ARG A 74 -3.93 -14.47 1.29
CA ARG A 74 -3.70 -15.94 1.27
C ARG A 74 -3.24 -16.37 -0.11
N VAL A 75 -2.48 -17.44 -0.21
CA VAL A 75 -2.17 -18.07 -1.51
C VAL A 75 -3.47 -18.48 -2.22
N ARG A 76 -4.45 -19.03 -1.49
CA ARG A 76 -5.76 -19.40 -2.05
C ARG A 76 -6.50 -18.21 -2.67
N CYS A 77 -6.34 -16.98 -2.16
CA CYS A 77 -6.93 -15.78 -2.77
C CYS A 77 -6.33 -15.50 -4.16
N ILE A 78 -5.00 -15.54 -4.27
CA ILE A 78 -4.31 -15.33 -5.56
C ILE A 78 -4.70 -16.43 -6.55
N CYS A 79 -4.71 -17.70 -6.11
CA CYS A 79 -5.07 -18.81 -6.97
C CYS A 79 -6.55 -18.78 -7.39
N ALA A 80 -7.46 -18.41 -6.49
CA ALA A 80 -8.88 -18.24 -6.81
C ALA A 80 -9.09 -17.10 -7.82
N GLU A 81 -8.39 -15.98 -7.64
CA GLU A 81 -8.49 -14.85 -8.58
C GLU A 81 -7.93 -15.19 -9.95
N LEU A 82 -6.80 -15.90 -10.03
CA LEU A 82 -6.29 -16.40 -11.32
C LEU A 82 -7.26 -17.44 -11.93
N GLY A 83 -7.94 -18.24 -11.12
CA GLY A 83 -9.02 -19.11 -11.55
C GLY A 83 -10.23 -18.36 -12.11
N LEU A 84 -10.61 -17.21 -11.50
CA LEU A 84 -11.63 -16.31 -12.05
C LEU A 84 -11.24 -15.80 -13.44
N PHE A 85 -9.98 -15.38 -13.63
CA PHE A 85 -9.50 -14.94 -14.94
C PHE A 85 -9.51 -16.04 -15.99
N MET A 86 -9.20 -17.31 -15.61
CA MET A 86 -9.36 -18.47 -16.50
C MET A 86 -10.82 -18.66 -16.94
N MET A 87 -11.79 -18.33 -16.08
CA MET A 87 -13.22 -18.36 -16.40
C MET A 87 -13.71 -17.07 -17.07
N ARG A 88 -12.82 -16.10 -17.36
CA ARG A 88 -13.16 -14.77 -17.89
C ARG A 88 -14.14 -14.00 -17.00
N ALA A 89 -14.17 -14.33 -15.71
CA ALA A 89 -14.96 -13.64 -14.70
C ALA A 89 -14.19 -12.43 -14.15
N VAL A 90 -14.93 -11.46 -13.64
CA VAL A 90 -14.38 -10.21 -13.10
C VAL A 90 -14.19 -10.34 -11.60
N SER A 91 -12.99 -10.05 -11.12
CA SER A 91 -12.71 -10.00 -9.67
C SER A 91 -13.16 -8.67 -9.07
N VAL A 92 -13.91 -8.73 -7.96
CA VAL A 92 -14.31 -7.55 -7.17
C VAL A 92 -13.80 -7.73 -5.74
N PRO A 93 -12.53 -7.40 -5.47
CA PRO A 93 -11.92 -7.63 -4.16
C PRO A 93 -12.39 -6.61 -3.12
N LEU A 94 -12.68 -7.10 -1.90
CA LEU A 94 -13.06 -6.30 -0.75
C LEU A 94 -11.95 -6.28 0.30
N TYR A 95 -11.83 -5.16 1.03
CA TYR A 95 -10.92 -5.09 2.17
C TYR A 95 -11.35 -6.06 3.26
N ALA A 96 -10.40 -6.81 3.81
CA ALA A 96 -10.67 -7.79 4.86
C ALA A 96 -11.30 -7.17 6.13
N THR A 97 -11.20 -5.86 6.28
CA THR A 97 -11.74 -5.04 7.38
C THR A 97 -13.04 -4.31 7.02
N SER A 98 -13.60 -4.53 5.84
CA SER A 98 -14.85 -3.87 5.42
C SER A 98 -16.00 -4.22 6.36
N THR A 99 -16.82 -3.21 6.68
CA THR A 99 -18.04 -3.38 7.48
C THR A 99 -19.18 -4.00 6.65
N PRO A 100 -20.23 -4.55 7.28
CA PRO A 100 -21.38 -5.08 6.56
C PRO A 100 -21.99 -4.07 5.56
N ASP A 101 -22.07 -2.80 5.91
CA ASP A 101 -22.64 -1.78 5.02
C ASP A 101 -21.75 -1.49 3.81
N GLN A 102 -20.43 -1.50 4.00
CA GLN A 102 -19.47 -1.39 2.89
C GLN A 102 -19.55 -2.60 1.96
N VAL A 103 -19.68 -3.80 2.52
CA VAL A 103 -19.85 -5.04 1.75
C VAL A 103 -21.19 -5.01 0.99
N ALA A 104 -22.30 -4.66 1.65
CA ALA A 104 -23.63 -4.59 1.04
C ALA A 104 -23.64 -3.61 -0.14
N PHE A 105 -23.03 -2.43 0.03
CA PHE A 105 -22.95 -1.45 -1.05
C PHE A 105 -22.26 -2.04 -2.30
N VAL A 106 -21.09 -2.66 -2.13
CA VAL A 106 -20.33 -3.22 -3.27
C VAL A 106 -21.07 -4.40 -3.90
N VAL A 107 -21.70 -5.26 -3.08
CA VAL A 107 -22.48 -6.42 -3.54
C VAL A 107 -23.63 -5.95 -4.43
N GLU A 108 -24.36 -4.93 -4.01
CA GLU A 108 -25.52 -4.42 -4.77
C GLU A 108 -25.10 -3.63 -6.02
N ASP A 109 -24.07 -2.78 -5.92
CA ASP A 109 -23.59 -1.98 -7.04
C ASP A 109 -23.00 -2.86 -8.14
N ALA A 110 -22.14 -3.83 -7.78
CA ALA A 110 -21.49 -4.75 -8.71
C ALA A 110 -22.33 -6.00 -9.02
N LYS A 111 -23.53 -6.18 -8.46
CA LYS A 111 -24.40 -7.37 -8.68
C LYS A 111 -23.70 -8.68 -8.39
N ILE A 112 -23.04 -8.77 -7.25
CA ILE A 112 -22.25 -9.95 -6.87
C ILE A 112 -23.18 -11.06 -6.36
N GLU A 113 -23.11 -12.24 -7.00
CA GLU A 113 -23.84 -13.42 -6.57
C GLU A 113 -22.98 -14.44 -5.81
N THR A 114 -21.67 -14.43 -6.05
CA THR A 114 -20.72 -15.39 -5.47
C THR A 114 -19.56 -14.63 -4.79
N MET A 115 -19.24 -15.01 -3.55
CA MET A 115 -18.17 -14.40 -2.78
C MET A 115 -17.28 -15.45 -2.13
N PHE A 116 -15.96 -15.33 -2.33
CA PHE A 116 -14.97 -16.05 -1.54
C PHE A 116 -14.72 -15.29 -0.23
N VAL A 117 -14.77 -16.00 0.89
CA VAL A 117 -14.74 -15.41 2.23
C VAL A 117 -13.56 -15.93 3.02
N GLY A 118 -12.88 -15.04 3.74
CA GLY A 118 -11.65 -15.34 4.49
C GLY A 118 -11.89 -16.19 5.73
N GLY A 119 -12.08 -15.53 6.87
CA GLY A 119 -12.27 -16.14 8.18
C GLY A 119 -13.60 -15.74 8.82
N GLN A 120 -13.74 -15.99 10.13
CA GLN A 120 -15.00 -15.82 10.85
C GLN A 120 -15.59 -14.41 10.74
N PHE A 121 -14.76 -13.37 10.89
CA PHE A 121 -15.21 -11.98 10.78
C PHE A 121 -15.83 -11.69 9.41
N GLN A 122 -15.15 -12.09 8.33
CA GLN A 122 -15.65 -11.87 6.98
C GLN A 122 -16.89 -12.71 6.69
N TYR A 123 -16.95 -13.94 7.23
CA TYR A 123 -18.13 -14.79 7.08
C TYR A 123 -19.34 -14.16 7.75
N ASN A 124 -19.23 -13.74 9.00
CA ASN A 124 -20.34 -13.13 9.74
C ASN A 124 -20.91 -11.93 8.98
N ASN A 125 -20.02 -11.04 8.50
CA ASN A 125 -20.44 -9.85 7.73
C ASN A 125 -21.07 -10.22 6.38
N ALA A 126 -20.49 -11.16 5.63
CA ALA A 126 -21.02 -11.57 4.33
C ALA A 126 -22.36 -12.31 4.46
N TYR A 127 -22.50 -13.16 5.48
CA TYR A 127 -23.76 -13.85 5.77
C TYR A 127 -24.85 -12.87 6.20
N GLU A 128 -24.53 -11.89 7.06
CA GLU A 128 -25.46 -10.81 7.41
C GLU A 128 -25.93 -10.04 6.17
N VAL A 129 -25.01 -9.67 5.26
CA VAL A 129 -25.35 -8.98 4.00
C VAL A 129 -26.26 -9.84 3.13
N GLN A 130 -26.01 -11.15 3.06
CA GLN A 130 -26.87 -12.08 2.34
C GLN A 130 -28.28 -12.14 2.94
N GLN A 131 -28.42 -12.16 4.27
CA GLN A 131 -29.70 -12.16 4.97
C GLN A 131 -30.49 -10.85 4.80
N ARG A 132 -29.82 -9.77 4.41
CA ARG A 132 -30.51 -8.52 4.04
C ARG A 132 -31.24 -8.57 2.69
N GLY A 133 -31.20 -9.70 1.98
CA GLY A 133 -31.87 -9.90 0.68
C GLY A 133 -31.16 -9.24 -0.49
N THR A 134 -29.83 -9.12 -0.42
CA THR A 134 -28.98 -8.59 -1.50
C THR A 134 -28.84 -9.58 -2.67
N SER A 135 -28.09 -9.19 -3.71
CA SER A 135 -27.76 -10.08 -4.85
C SER A 135 -26.91 -11.30 -4.46
N LEU A 136 -26.29 -11.32 -3.28
CA LEU A 136 -25.36 -12.36 -2.82
C LEU A 136 -26.07 -13.67 -2.52
N LYS A 137 -25.70 -14.74 -3.25
CA LYS A 137 -26.36 -16.05 -3.17
C LYS A 137 -25.49 -17.14 -2.57
N ARG A 138 -24.16 -17.05 -2.75
CA ARG A 138 -23.22 -18.15 -2.44
C ARG A 138 -21.97 -17.62 -1.74
N LEU A 139 -21.58 -18.28 -0.63
CA LEU A 139 -20.33 -18.01 0.08
C LEU A 139 -19.40 -19.21 -0.02
N ILE A 140 -18.13 -18.99 -0.40
CA ILE A 140 -17.08 -20.00 -0.47
C ILE A 140 -16.01 -19.65 0.57
N ILE A 141 -15.87 -20.46 1.60
CA ILE A 141 -15.13 -20.13 2.81
C ILE A 141 -13.73 -20.73 2.77
N PHE A 142 -12.70 -19.89 2.76
CA PHE A 142 -11.30 -20.32 2.70
C PHE A 142 -10.82 -21.01 3.98
N ASP A 143 -11.26 -20.51 5.14
CA ASP A 143 -10.80 -20.96 6.44
C ASP A 143 -11.68 -22.11 6.95
N PRO A 144 -11.15 -23.33 7.15
CA PRO A 144 -11.94 -24.46 7.59
C PRO A 144 -12.43 -24.35 9.05
N ASP A 145 -11.83 -23.42 9.84
CA ASP A 145 -12.18 -23.22 11.24
C ASP A 145 -13.41 -22.29 11.43
N VAL A 146 -13.95 -21.74 10.34
CA VAL A 146 -15.16 -20.90 10.37
C VAL A 146 -16.35 -21.74 10.81
N VAL A 147 -17.07 -21.30 11.82
CA VAL A 147 -18.32 -21.89 12.28
C VAL A 147 -19.47 -21.24 11.51
N LEU A 148 -20.23 -22.06 10.78
CA LEU A 148 -21.38 -21.60 10.03
C LEU A 148 -22.55 -21.26 10.94
N ALA A 149 -23.34 -20.26 10.58
CA ALA A 149 -24.56 -19.91 11.27
C ALA A 149 -25.59 -21.07 11.21
N PRO A 150 -26.38 -21.27 12.27
CA PRO A 150 -27.43 -22.29 12.24
C PRO A 150 -28.40 -22.08 11.07
N GLY A 151 -28.61 -23.12 10.26
CA GLY A 151 -29.49 -23.07 9.09
C GLY A 151 -28.87 -22.49 7.83
N ASP A 152 -27.59 -22.14 7.81
CA ASP A 152 -26.90 -21.75 6.59
C ASP A 152 -26.75 -22.93 5.63
N THR A 153 -27.44 -22.87 4.49
CA THR A 153 -27.41 -23.86 3.41
C THR A 153 -26.79 -23.33 2.13
N THR A 154 -26.31 -22.09 2.16
CA THR A 154 -25.82 -21.35 0.98
C THR A 154 -24.29 -21.27 0.94
N SER A 155 -23.65 -21.52 2.07
CA SER A 155 -22.21 -21.50 2.23
C SER A 155 -21.61 -22.90 2.02
N MET A 156 -20.38 -22.93 1.47
CA MET A 156 -19.56 -24.15 1.39
C MET A 156 -18.11 -23.83 1.70
N TYR A 157 -17.40 -24.80 2.28
CA TYR A 157 -15.96 -24.67 2.47
C TYR A 157 -15.19 -24.79 1.16
N TYR A 158 -14.06 -24.11 1.07
CA TYR A 158 -13.24 -24.09 -0.15
C TYR A 158 -12.81 -25.49 -0.59
N ASP A 159 -12.47 -26.38 0.33
CA ASP A 159 -12.06 -27.74 -0.02
C ASP A 159 -13.23 -28.56 -0.57
N GLU A 160 -14.46 -28.30 -0.16
CA GLU A 160 -15.67 -28.87 -0.75
C GLU A 160 -15.93 -28.29 -2.15
N PHE A 161 -15.79 -26.97 -2.30
CA PHE A 161 -15.90 -26.29 -3.60
C PHE A 161 -14.92 -26.89 -4.63
N ILE A 162 -13.65 -27.08 -4.26
CA ILE A 162 -12.65 -27.73 -5.11
C ILE A 162 -13.05 -29.16 -5.45
N ARG A 163 -13.47 -29.96 -4.46
CA ARG A 163 -13.88 -31.35 -4.67
C ARG A 163 -15.09 -31.49 -5.61
N ARG A 164 -16.07 -30.57 -5.47
CA ARG A 164 -17.25 -30.56 -6.36
C ARG A 164 -16.89 -30.18 -7.80
N GLY A 165 -15.88 -29.35 -7.98
CA GLY A 165 -15.35 -29.01 -9.29
C GLY A 165 -14.42 -30.07 -9.89
N ASP A 166 -14.06 -31.14 -9.16
CA ASP A 166 -13.06 -32.11 -9.62
C ASP A 166 -13.64 -33.14 -10.60
N ALA A 167 -13.95 -32.66 -11.81
CA ALA A 167 -14.37 -33.48 -12.92
C ALA A 167 -13.75 -33.01 -14.24
N VAL A 168 -13.45 -33.93 -15.14
CA VAL A 168 -12.86 -33.67 -16.47
C VAL A 168 -13.70 -32.70 -17.30
N THR A 169 -15.02 -32.75 -17.18
CA THR A 169 -15.94 -31.82 -17.87
C THR A 169 -15.68 -30.38 -17.48
N TYR A 170 -15.47 -30.09 -16.19
CA TYR A 170 -15.19 -28.74 -15.70
C TYR A 170 -13.78 -28.29 -16.05
N GLU A 171 -12.81 -29.21 -16.08
CA GLU A 171 -11.45 -28.92 -16.54
C GLU A 171 -11.42 -28.51 -18.01
N ASN A 172 -12.10 -29.26 -18.87
CA ASN A 172 -12.25 -28.93 -20.28
C ASN A 172 -12.92 -27.57 -20.47
N LYS A 173 -14.01 -27.28 -19.73
CA LYS A 173 -14.68 -25.98 -19.76
C LYS A 173 -13.76 -24.86 -19.34
N ALA A 174 -13.00 -25.00 -18.23
CA ALA A 174 -12.09 -24.00 -17.75
C ALA A 174 -10.96 -23.71 -18.76
N ASN A 175 -10.35 -24.75 -19.33
CA ASN A 175 -9.29 -24.59 -20.32
C ASN A 175 -9.79 -23.94 -21.63
N VAL A 176 -10.96 -24.33 -22.13
CA VAL A 176 -11.57 -23.71 -23.32
C VAL A 176 -11.90 -22.25 -23.07
N THR A 177 -12.50 -21.94 -21.91
CA THR A 177 -12.83 -20.55 -21.56
C THR A 177 -11.57 -19.69 -21.44
N ALA A 178 -10.52 -20.21 -20.79
CA ALA A 178 -9.24 -19.51 -20.66
C ALA A 178 -8.58 -19.23 -22.01
N SER A 179 -8.68 -20.18 -22.95
CA SER A 179 -8.12 -20.00 -24.31
C SER A 179 -8.83 -18.91 -25.14
N GLN A 180 -10.03 -18.52 -24.73
CA GLN A 180 -10.84 -17.46 -25.37
C GLN A 180 -10.69 -16.10 -24.69
N ALA A 181 -9.90 -16.00 -23.61
CA ALA A 181 -9.72 -14.76 -22.87
C ALA A 181 -9.03 -13.70 -23.76
N LEU A 182 -9.49 -12.45 -23.62
CA LEU A 182 -9.00 -11.32 -24.39
C LEU A 182 -8.33 -10.30 -23.47
N ALA A 183 -7.33 -9.59 -23.98
CA ALA A 183 -6.72 -8.48 -23.25
C ALA A 183 -7.73 -7.35 -22.91
N THR A 184 -8.80 -7.25 -23.69
CA THR A 184 -9.91 -6.30 -23.49
C THR A 184 -10.96 -6.79 -22.49
N ASP A 185 -10.90 -8.02 -22.01
CA ASP A 185 -11.79 -8.48 -20.95
C ASP A 185 -11.57 -7.66 -19.68
N LEU A 186 -12.65 -7.31 -18.99
CA LEU A 186 -12.57 -6.67 -17.68
C LEU A 186 -12.01 -7.68 -16.67
N ALA A 187 -10.90 -7.32 -16.02
CA ALA A 187 -10.23 -8.21 -15.08
C ALA A 187 -10.68 -7.94 -13.63
N VAL A 188 -10.66 -6.67 -13.22
CA VAL A 188 -10.88 -6.29 -11.82
C VAL A 188 -11.68 -5.00 -11.75
N ILE A 189 -12.61 -4.92 -10.78
CA ILE A 189 -13.23 -3.66 -10.35
C ILE A 189 -12.72 -3.38 -8.93
N ILE A 190 -11.95 -2.31 -8.76
CA ILE A 190 -11.43 -1.91 -7.46
C ILE A 190 -12.25 -0.75 -6.91
N TYR A 191 -12.96 -1.00 -5.81
CA TYR A 191 -13.70 0.05 -5.12
C TYR A 191 -12.75 0.91 -4.28
N THR A 192 -12.62 2.18 -4.67
CA THR A 192 -11.79 3.16 -3.97
C THR A 192 -12.65 4.00 -3.04
N SER A 193 -12.19 4.23 -1.82
CA SER A 193 -12.83 5.16 -0.90
C SER A 193 -12.55 6.59 -1.37
N GLY A 194 -13.47 7.19 -2.09
CA GLY A 194 -13.40 8.61 -2.42
C GLY A 194 -13.42 9.46 -1.15
N THR A 195 -12.68 10.57 -1.13
CA THR A 195 -12.65 11.52 -0.01
C THR A 195 -14.01 12.22 0.21
N THR A 196 -14.92 12.15 -0.75
CA THR A 196 -16.14 12.97 -0.81
C THR A 196 -17.46 12.19 -0.81
N GLY A 197 -17.46 10.84 -0.62
CA GLY A 197 -18.74 10.12 -0.73
C GLY A 197 -18.62 8.60 -0.79
N ARG A 198 -19.57 7.97 -1.46
CA ARG A 198 -19.60 6.51 -1.68
C ARG A 198 -18.41 6.07 -2.51
N SER A 199 -17.90 4.87 -2.22
CA SER A 199 -16.80 4.26 -2.99
C SER A 199 -17.16 4.14 -4.47
N LYS A 200 -16.16 4.34 -5.35
CA LYS A 200 -16.31 4.22 -6.80
C LYS A 200 -15.52 2.99 -7.30
N GLY A 201 -16.10 2.16 -8.13
CA GLY A 201 -15.48 0.96 -8.69
C GLY A 201 -14.66 1.26 -9.93
N ALA A 202 -13.33 1.36 -9.83
CA ALA A 202 -12.44 1.57 -10.97
C ALA A 202 -12.33 0.29 -11.81
N MET A 203 -12.66 0.36 -13.10
CA MET A 203 -12.64 -0.77 -14.05
C MET A 203 -11.27 -0.94 -14.68
N LEU A 204 -10.62 -2.07 -14.40
CA LEU A 204 -9.31 -2.41 -14.95
C LEU A 204 -9.39 -3.66 -15.82
N HIS A 205 -8.97 -3.53 -17.07
CA HIS A 205 -8.90 -4.61 -18.05
C HIS A 205 -7.58 -5.40 -17.93
N HIS A 206 -7.53 -6.61 -18.46
CA HIS A 206 -6.27 -7.36 -18.54
C HIS A 206 -5.18 -6.58 -19.25
N SER A 207 -5.51 -5.79 -20.29
CA SER A 207 -4.57 -4.92 -21.01
C SER A 207 -3.88 -3.90 -20.10
N ASN A 208 -4.59 -3.33 -19.12
CA ASN A 208 -3.99 -2.36 -18.19
C ASN A 208 -2.87 -3.01 -17.37
N PHE A 209 -3.09 -4.24 -16.87
CA PHE A 209 -2.07 -5.00 -16.15
C PHE A 209 -0.90 -5.41 -17.05
N ILE A 210 -1.18 -5.89 -18.27
CA ILE A 210 -0.14 -6.26 -19.25
C ILE A 210 0.80 -5.07 -19.51
N GLU A 211 0.24 -3.91 -19.82
CA GLU A 211 1.03 -2.72 -20.13
C GLU A 211 1.78 -2.18 -18.91
N GLN A 212 1.18 -2.24 -17.73
CA GLN A 212 1.84 -1.85 -16.48
C GLN A 212 3.06 -2.73 -16.16
N MET A 213 2.92 -4.05 -16.33
CA MET A 213 4.04 -4.98 -16.12
C MET A 213 5.13 -4.78 -17.15
N HIS A 214 4.76 -4.55 -18.39
CA HIS A 214 5.70 -4.25 -19.48
C HIS A 214 6.48 -2.95 -19.21
N ALA A 215 5.80 -1.90 -18.78
CA ALA A 215 6.42 -0.63 -18.41
C ALA A 215 7.46 -0.81 -17.28
N HIS A 216 7.14 -1.63 -16.26
CA HIS A 216 8.07 -1.95 -15.19
C HIS A 216 9.29 -2.76 -15.68
N GLN A 217 9.08 -3.73 -16.55
CA GLN A 217 10.17 -4.52 -17.12
C GLN A 217 11.13 -3.68 -17.97
N LEU A 218 10.59 -2.69 -18.71
CA LEU A 218 11.41 -1.74 -19.48
C LEU A 218 12.21 -0.81 -18.57
N LYS A 219 11.59 -0.29 -17.49
CA LYS A 219 12.22 0.65 -16.58
C LYS A 219 13.21 -0.02 -15.63
N TYR A 220 12.95 -1.26 -15.22
CA TYR A 220 13.75 -2.01 -14.26
C TYR A 220 14.19 -3.38 -14.81
N PRO A 221 15.04 -3.40 -15.86
CA PRO A 221 15.43 -4.64 -16.54
C PRO A 221 16.27 -5.60 -15.67
N PHE A 222 16.72 -5.14 -14.51
CA PHE A 222 17.45 -5.95 -13.53
C PHE A 222 16.55 -6.88 -12.69
N ILE A 223 15.23 -6.65 -12.68
CA ILE A 223 14.28 -7.53 -12.02
C ILE A 223 14.20 -8.84 -12.81
N SER A 224 14.29 -9.96 -12.12
CA SER A 224 14.36 -11.28 -12.75
C SER A 224 13.61 -12.34 -11.95
N ASN A 225 13.58 -13.55 -12.48
CA ASN A 225 13.01 -14.70 -11.78
C ASN A 225 13.79 -15.14 -10.52
N ARG A 226 14.93 -14.54 -10.21
CA ARG A 226 15.74 -14.84 -9.01
C ARG A 226 15.25 -14.06 -7.79
N GLU A 227 14.34 -13.14 -7.98
CA GLU A 227 13.86 -12.27 -6.93
C GLU A 227 12.90 -12.99 -5.98
N VAL A 228 12.86 -12.49 -4.75
CA VAL A 228 11.94 -12.90 -3.69
C VAL A 228 11.22 -11.67 -3.20
N SER A 229 9.90 -11.67 -3.32
CA SER A 229 9.03 -10.59 -2.84
C SER A 229 8.24 -11.04 -1.61
N MET A 230 8.00 -10.11 -0.68
CA MET A 230 7.04 -10.26 0.40
C MET A 230 5.73 -9.56 0.00
N CYS A 231 4.64 -10.31 -0.04
CA CYS A 231 3.28 -9.80 -0.21
C CYS A 231 2.63 -9.64 1.17
N PHE A 232 2.57 -8.42 1.68
CA PHE A 232 2.01 -8.13 3.01
C PHE A 232 0.99 -6.99 3.00
N LEU A 233 1.05 -6.09 2.01
CA LEU A 233 -0.01 -5.10 1.82
C LEU A 233 -1.27 -5.80 1.30
N PRO A 234 -2.46 -5.22 1.52
CA PRO A 234 -3.71 -5.86 1.09
C PRO A 234 -3.76 -6.14 -0.41
N LEU A 235 -4.02 -7.40 -0.81
CA LEU A 235 -4.17 -7.82 -2.22
C LEU A 235 -5.39 -7.20 -2.93
N ASN A 236 -6.33 -6.65 -2.20
CA ASN A 236 -7.44 -5.88 -2.73
C ASN A 236 -7.05 -4.42 -3.09
N HIS A 237 -5.87 -3.97 -2.70
CA HIS A 237 -5.31 -2.70 -3.13
C HIS A 237 -4.44 -2.88 -4.37
N ILE A 238 -4.57 -1.97 -5.34
CA ILE A 238 -3.88 -2.08 -6.64
C ILE A 238 -2.36 -2.17 -6.52
N LEU A 239 -1.75 -1.49 -5.54
CA LEU A 239 -0.29 -1.48 -5.37
C LEU A 239 0.25 -2.90 -5.15
N GLU A 240 -0.29 -3.65 -4.19
CA GLU A 240 0.16 -5.02 -3.91
C GLU A 240 -0.28 -5.98 -5.01
N LYS A 241 -1.51 -5.82 -5.53
CA LYS A 241 -2.04 -6.66 -6.61
C LYS A 241 -1.16 -6.60 -7.85
N ALA A 242 -0.95 -5.41 -8.40
CA ALA A 242 -0.14 -5.22 -9.60
C ALA A 242 1.33 -5.65 -9.36
N TRP A 243 1.87 -5.36 -8.17
CA TRP A 243 3.21 -5.77 -7.79
C TRP A 243 3.36 -7.30 -7.69
N SER A 244 2.43 -7.98 -7.04
CA SER A 244 2.43 -9.45 -6.94
C SER A 244 2.29 -10.11 -8.31
N TYR A 245 1.45 -9.57 -9.19
CA TYR A 245 1.32 -10.07 -10.57
C TYR A 245 2.56 -9.82 -11.41
N LEU A 246 3.22 -8.66 -11.25
CA LEU A 246 4.53 -8.42 -11.87
C LEU A 246 5.55 -9.49 -11.44
N CYS A 247 5.66 -9.75 -10.13
CA CYS A 247 6.57 -10.76 -9.60
C CYS A 247 6.28 -12.15 -10.19
N LEU A 248 5.02 -12.56 -10.19
CA LEU A 248 4.59 -13.86 -10.72
C LEU A 248 4.80 -13.97 -12.24
N SER A 249 4.55 -12.92 -13.02
CA SER A 249 4.77 -12.90 -14.47
C SER A 249 6.23 -13.17 -14.85
N MET A 250 7.14 -12.73 -13.99
CA MET A 250 8.58 -12.91 -14.16
C MET A 250 9.10 -14.21 -13.55
N GLY A 251 8.24 -14.99 -12.90
CA GLY A 251 8.63 -16.19 -12.15
C GLY A 251 9.43 -15.87 -10.88
N ALA A 252 9.33 -14.65 -10.35
CA ALA A 252 9.87 -14.33 -9.03
C ALA A 252 9.01 -14.97 -7.93
N GLN A 253 9.65 -15.26 -6.80
CA GLN A 253 8.96 -15.88 -5.67
C GLN A 253 8.16 -14.83 -4.89
N VAL A 254 6.90 -15.12 -4.57
CA VAL A 254 6.03 -14.30 -3.72
C VAL A 254 5.78 -15.01 -2.38
N ALA A 255 6.22 -14.42 -1.28
CA ALA A 255 5.94 -14.90 0.07
C ALA A 255 4.72 -14.14 0.62
N VAL A 256 3.61 -14.85 0.82
CA VAL A 256 2.33 -14.28 1.22
C VAL A 256 2.20 -14.26 2.74
N LEU A 257 2.01 -13.07 3.30
CA LEU A 257 1.78 -12.85 4.74
C LEU A 257 0.32 -12.45 4.97
N SER A 258 -0.39 -13.23 5.78
CA SER A 258 -1.81 -13.01 6.06
C SER A 258 -2.06 -11.85 7.04
N ASP A 259 -1.17 -11.67 8.02
CA ASP A 259 -1.26 -10.62 9.03
C ASP A 259 -0.17 -9.56 8.83
N PRO A 260 -0.49 -8.38 8.29
CA PRO A 260 0.48 -7.31 8.06
C PRO A 260 1.19 -6.83 9.34
N LYS A 261 0.57 -7.00 10.52
CA LYS A 261 1.18 -6.60 11.80
C LYS A 261 2.44 -7.41 12.12
N LYS A 262 2.56 -8.63 11.58
CA LYS A 262 3.69 -9.54 11.76
C LYS A 262 4.81 -9.35 10.74
N ILE A 263 4.79 -8.28 9.95
CA ILE A 263 5.78 -8.08 8.88
C ILE A 263 7.23 -8.09 9.39
N LEU A 264 7.52 -7.39 10.49
CA LEU A 264 8.88 -7.32 11.05
C LEU A 264 9.38 -8.67 11.59
N GLU A 265 8.48 -9.55 12.06
CA GLU A 265 8.80 -10.91 12.47
C GLU A 265 9.04 -11.82 11.25
N ALA A 266 8.29 -11.62 10.16
CA ALA A 266 8.35 -12.44 8.96
C ALA A 266 9.57 -12.14 8.08
N LEU A 267 10.00 -10.87 8.00
CA LEU A 267 11.09 -10.43 7.12
C LEU A 267 12.42 -11.17 7.32
N PRO A 268 12.92 -11.44 8.56
CA PRO A 268 14.15 -12.19 8.77
C PRO A 268 14.10 -13.64 8.24
N HIS A 269 12.90 -14.24 8.16
CA HIS A 269 12.70 -15.60 7.63
C HIS A 269 12.60 -15.63 6.10
N VAL A 270 11.97 -14.62 5.50
CA VAL A 270 11.80 -14.53 4.04
C VAL A 270 13.01 -13.93 3.37
N ARG A 271 13.59 -12.89 3.95
CA ARG A 271 14.73 -12.12 3.42
C ARG A 271 14.50 -11.68 1.98
N PRO A 272 13.47 -10.82 1.75
CA PRO A 272 13.10 -10.43 0.40
C PRO A 272 14.21 -9.64 -0.29
N THR A 273 14.31 -9.80 -1.61
CA THR A 273 15.17 -8.99 -2.47
C THR A 273 14.45 -7.75 -2.96
N MET A 274 13.12 -7.82 -3.03
CA MET A 274 12.25 -6.70 -3.38
C MET A 274 10.90 -6.84 -2.68
N MET A 275 10.20 -5.73 -2.49
CA MET A 275 8.91 -5.72 -1.82
C MET A 275 8.24 -4.37 -2.03
N SER A 276 6.95 -4.36 -2.41
CA SER A 276 6.14 -3.13 -2.38
C SER A 276 5.91 -2.68 -0.95
N ASN A 277 5.93 -1.35 -0.73
CA ASN A 277 5.86 -0.78 0.60
C ASN A 277 4.97 0.46 0.62
N VAL A 278 4.63 0.86 1.85
CA VAL A 278 3.99 2.14 2.17
C VAL A 278 4.88 2.93 3.14
N PRO A 279 4.76 4.27 3.20
CA PRO A 279 5.58 5.12 4.07
C PRO A 279 5.58 4.67 5.53
N ARG A 280 4.41 4.27 6.07
CA ARG A 280 4.27 3.83 7.47
C ARG A 280 5.17 2.66 7.87
N PHE A 281 5.48 1.77 6.93
CA PHE A 281 6.47 0.69 7.17
C PHE A 281 7.86 1.28 7.43
N TRP A 282 8.28 2.22 6.58
CA TRP A 282 9.60 2.84 6.68
C TRP A 282 9.74 3.75 7.89
N GLU A 283 8.68 4.48 8.24
CA GLU A 283 8.61 5.30 9.46
C GLU A 283 8.89 4.45 10.70
N LYS A 284 8.18 3.33 10.85
CA LYS A 284 8.39 2.39 11.98
C LYS A 284 9.82 1.85 12.04
N VAL A 285 10.38 1.46 10.89
CA VAL A 285 11.76 0.95 10.84
C VAL A 285 12.76 2.07 11.15
N TYR A 286 12.55 3.26 10.60
CA TYR A 286 13.40 4.44 10.85
C TYR A 286 13.42 4.80 12.32
N ILE A 287 12.25 4.98 12.94
CA ILE A 287 12.11 5.30 14.37
C ILE A 287 12.80 4.23 15.23
N GLY A 288 12.56 2.95 14.95
CA GLY A 288 13.18 1.86 15.71
C GLY A 288 14.71 1.84 15.61
N VAL A 289 15.27 2.17 14.44
CA VAL A 289 16.73 2.27 14.27
C VAL A 289 17.28 3.50 14.98
N ARG A 290 16.61 4.66 14.86
CA ARG A 290 17.01 5.91 15.53
C ARG A 290 17.00 5.75 17.05
N ASP A 291 15.93 5.23 17.63
CA ASP A 291 15.83 4.96 19.06
C ASP A 291 16.99 4.06 19.56
N LYS A 292 17.30 2.99 18.81
CA LYS A 292 18.44 2.12 19.14
C LYS A 292 19.79 2.85 19.08
N ILE A 293 19.97 3.77 18.13
CA ILE A 293 21.18 4.59 18.04
C ILE A 293 21.28 5.51 19.26
N GLU A 294 20.19 6.17 19.63
CA GLU A 294 20.16 7.13 20.75
C GLU A 294 20.39 6.46 22.10
N ARG A 295 19.84 5.27 22.31
CA ARG A 295 20.07 4.46 23.53
C ARG A 295 21.46 3.81 23.58
N SER A 296 22.24 3.87 22.51
CA SER A 296 23.58 3.29 22.50
C SER A 296 24.57 4.15 23.35
N PRO A 297 25.58 3.52 23.99
CA PRO A 297 26.64 4.27 24.67
C PRO A 297 27.27 5.33 23.76
N SER A 298 27.65 6.48 24.35
CA SER A 298 28.14 7.65 23.60
C SER A 298 29.19 7.34 22.53
N PRO A 299 30.22 6.50 22.76
CA PRO A 299 31.19 6.16 21.72
C PRO A 299 30.55 5.43 20.53
N ILE A 300 29.66 4.46 20.80
CA ILE A 300 28.96 3.67 19.77
C ILE A 300 28.04 4.58 18.97
N ARG A 301 27.25 5.42 19.64
CA ARG A 301 26.36 6.39 19.02
C ARG A 301 27.11 7.32 18.06
N LYS A 302 28.27 7.86 18.48
CA LYS A 302 29.11 8.72 17.63
C LYS A 302 29.58 7.98 16.37
N VAL A 303 30.00 6.72 16.51
CA VAL A 303 30.42 5.89 15.37
C VAL A 303 29.25 5.62 14.42
N MET A 304 28.06 5.29 14.93
CA MET A 304 26.87 5.05 14.10
C MET A 304 26.45 6.31 13.34
N LEU A 305 26.41 7.46 13.99
CA LEU A 305 26.08 8.74 13.34
C LEU A 305 27.14 9.13 12.31
N HIS A 306 28.44 8.85 12.58
CA HIS A 306 29.49 9.05 11.59
C HIS A 306 29.33 8.13 10.39
N ALA A 307 29.01 6.86 10.61
CA ALA A 307 28.77 5.89 9.53
C ALA A 307 27.64 6.34 8.61
N ILE A 308 26.52 6.81 9.17
CA ILE A 308 25.38 7.35 8.39
C ILE A 308 25.83 8.51 7.53
N ARG A 309 26.58 9.49 8.07
CA ARG A 309 27.13 10.62 7.30
C ARG A 309 28.08 10.18 6.18
N ILE A 310 28.89 9.16 6.40
CA ILE A 310 29.75 8.56 5.35
C ILE A 310 28.87 7.92 4.27
N GLY A 311 27.82 7.19 4.65
CA GLY A 311 26.86 6.59 3.70
C GLY A 311 26.11 7.65 2.89
N GLU A 312 25.66 8.71 3.55
CA GLU A 312 24.98 9.84 2.91
C GLU A 312 25.88 10.52 1.88
N ARG A 313 27.10 10.89 2.27
CA ARG A 313 28.08 11.50 1.38
C ARG A 313 28.45 10.55 0.21
N TYR A 314 28.68 9.26 0.50
CA TYR A 314 28.96 8.26 -0.52
C TYR A 314 27.87 8.16 -1.58
N PHE A 315 26.61 8.08 -1.11
CA PHE A 315 25.49 7.89 -2.01
C PHE A 315 25.06 9.19 -2.71
N PHE A 316 24.77 10.25 -1.96
CA PHE A 316 24.15 11.46 -2.54
C PHE A 316 25.16 12.40 -3.22
N ASP A 317 26.39 12.58 -2.68
CA ASP A 317 27.36 13.47 -3.34
C ASP A 317 28.03 12.83 -4.56
N TYR A 318 27.98 11.47 -4.64
CA TYR A 318 28.70 10.77 -5.71
C TYR A 318 27.81 9.78 -6.48
N VAL A 319 27.32 8.70 -5.86
CA VAL A 319 26.66 7.61 -6.60
C VAL A 319 25.39 8.09 -7.29
N ASN A 320 24.54 8.84 -6.57
CA ASN A 320 23.32 9.41 -7.13
C ASN A 320 23.59 10.40 -8.27
N GLU A 321 24.72 11.11 -8.20
CA GLU A 321 25.18 12.05 -9.24
C GLU A 321 25.91 11.36 -10.40
N GLY A 322 25.99 10.03 -10.43
CA GLY A 322 26.75 9.30 -11.42
C GLY A 322 28.28 9.48 -11.33
N LYS A 323 28.78 10.04 -10.23
CA LYS A 323 30.19 10.31 -9.99
C LYS A 323 30.88 9.16 -9.25
N ARG A 324 32.19 8.98 -9.44
CA ARG A 324 32.98 8.01 -8.67
C ARG A 324 33.38 8.61 -7.33
N PRO A 325 33.03 7.97 -6.18
CA PRO A 325 33.52 8.43 -4.88
C PRO A 325 35.05 8.27 -4.76
N PRO A 326 35.74 9.13 -3.99
CA PRO A 326 37.16 8.96 -3.66
C PRO A 326 37.45 7.60 -3.01
N LEU A 327 38.64 7.03 -3.22
CA LEU A 327 39.00 5.68 -2.73
C LEU A 327 38.82 5.54 -1.21
N TRP A 328 39.22 6.55 -0.44
CA TRP A 328 39.05 6.54 1.00
C TRP A 328 37.57 6.46 1.42
N LEU A 329 36.68 7.19 0.73
CA LEU A 329 35.24 7.17 1.01
C LEU A 329 34.62 5.82 0.63
N GLN A 330 35.07 5.23 -0.47
CA GLN A 330 34.67 3.88 -0.85
C GLN A 330 35.11 2.84 0.19
N ALA A 331 36.34 2.94 0.70
CA ALA A 331 36.86 2.03 1.72
C ALA A 331 36.08 2.15 3.04
N MET A 332 35.82 3.38 3.49
CA MET A 332 35.03 3.66 4.70
C MET A 332 33.59 3.18 4.56
N TYR A 333 32.93 3.47 3.43
CA TYR A 333 31.57 3.00 3.18
C TYR A 333 31.51 1.47 3.19
N LYS A 334 32.42 0.78 2.48
CA LYS A 334 32.50 -0.69 2.46
C LYS A 334 32.73 -1.28 3.85
N LEU A 335 33.54 -0.63 4.69
CA LEU A 335 33.74 -1.06 6.08
C LEU A 335 32.43 -0.98 6.87
N TYR A 336 31.76 0.18 6.83
CA TYR A 336 30.49 0.36 7.55
C TYR A 336 29.36 -0.50 6.98
N ASP A 337 29.33 -0.69 5.66
CA ASP A 337 28.33 -1.57 5.02
C ASP A 337 28.46 -3.02 5.50
N LYS A 338 29.69 -3.54 5.59
CA LYS A 338 29.94 -4.91 6.06
C LYS A 338 29.79 -5.10 7.57
N THR A 339 29.88 -4.04 8.36
CA THR A 339 29.89 -4.11 9.84
C THR A 339 28.60 -3.58 10.46
N LEU A 340 28.32 -2.31 10.32
CA LEU A 340 27.20 -1.63 10.97
C LEU A 340 25.91 -1.76 10.15
N PHE A 341 25.94 -1.40 8.87
CA PHE A 341 24.74 -1.41 8.03
C PHE A 341 24.24 -2.83 7.76
N ALA A 342 25.17 -3.80 7.63
CA ALA A 342 24.79 -5.21 7.54
C ALA A 342 23.98 -5.68 8.76
N LYS A 343 24.35 -5.25 9.98
CA LYS A 343 23.59 -5.57 11.20
C LYS A 343 22.19 -4.94 11.20
N VAL A 344 22.09 -3.67 10.79
CA VAL A 344 20.80 -2.98 10.68
C VAL A 344 19.91 -3.68 9.65
N LYS A 345 20.45 -3.93 8.43
CA LYS A 345 19.72 -4.62 7.36
C LYS A 345 19.29 -6.04 7.77
N ALA A 346 20.14 -6.78 8.49
CA ALA A 346 19.81 -8.12 8.97
C ALA A 346 18.74 -8.12 10.07
N ALA A 347 18.77 -7.13 10.97
CA ALA A 347 17.78 -7.01 12.04
C ALA A 347 16.35 -6.81 11.52
N VAL A 348 16.21 -6.10 10.38
CA VAL A 348 14.93 -5.93 9.69
C VAL A 348 14.70 -6.92 8.54
N GLY A 349 15.59 -7.89 8.32
CA GLY A 349 15.47 -8.89 7.27
C GLY A 349 15.67 -8.40 5.82
N LEU A 350 16.21 -7.18 5.63
CA LEU A 350 16.38 -6.54 4.31
C LEU A 350 17.81 -6.63 3.75
N GLN A 351 18.66 -7.52 4.28
CA GLN A 351 20.07 -7.65 3.90
C GLN A 351 20.30 -8.10 2.44
N ARG A 352 19.28 -8.63 1.78
CA ARG A 352 19.32 -9.02 0.37
C ARG A 352 18.63 -8.03 -0.56
N GLY A 353 18.16 -6.90 0.00
CA GLY A 353 17.35 -5.93 -0.71
C GLY A 353 18.02 -5.35 -1.96
N ARG A 354 17.28 -5.32 -3.06
CA ARG A 354 17.70 -4.79 -4.37
C ARG A 354 16.76 -3.71 -4.90
N PHE A 355 15.47 -3.74 -4.50
CA PHE A 355 14.47 -2.78 -4.97
C PHE A 355 13.24 -2.77 -4.05
N PHE A 356 12.95 -1.64 -3.44
CA PHE A 356 11.83 -1.46 -2.54
C PHE A 356 10.94 -0.29 -2.99
N PRO A 357 10.02 -0.50 -3.96
CA PRO A 357 9.07 0.53 -4.37
C PRO A 357 8.17 0.89 -3.20
N THR A 358 7.96 2.20 -3.01
CA THR A 358 7.20 2.78 -1.92
C THR A 358 6.24 3.82 -2.47
N ALA A 359 4.95 3.66 -2.21
CA ALA A 359 3.91 4.53 -2.72
C ALA A 359 2.68 4.55 -1.80
N GLY A 360 1.62 5.26 -2.20
CA GLY A 360 0.32 5.27 -1.52
C GLY A 360 0.10 6.43 -0.55
N ALA A 361 1.17 7.07 -0.07
CA ALA A 361 1.14 8.33 0.67
C ALA A 361 2.48 9.07 0.47
N ALA A 362 2.56 10.32 0.92
CA ALA A 362 3.80 11.09 0.89
C ALA A 362 4.90 10.41 1.72
N VAL A 363 6.12 10.43 1.21
CA VAL A 363 7.31 9.89 1.87
C VAL A 363 8.20 11.05 2.31
N SER A 364 8.59 11.06 3.57
CA SER A 364 9.57 12.04 4.05
C SER A 364 10.90 11.88 3.30
N PRO A 365 11.46 12.96 2.70
CA PRO A 365 12.77 12.94 2.07
C PRO A 365 13.88 12.49 3.03
N GLU A 366 13.76 12.78 4.33
CA GLU A 366 14.72 12.38 5.37
C GLU A 366 14.75 10.85 5.51
N ILE A 367 13.60 10.21 5.55
CA ILE A 367 13.48 8.75 5.63
C ILE A 367 14.10 8.09 4.40
N ALA A 368 13.78 8.58 3.20
CA ALA A 368 14.33 8.06 1.96
C ALA A 368 15.87 8.26 1.92
N ARG A 369 16.36 9.43 2.34
CA ARG A 369 17.79 9.73 2.48
C ARG A 369 18.49 8.76 3.42
N PHE A 370 17.93 8.53 4.59
CA PHE A 370 18.48 7.60 5.59
C PHE A 370 18.63 6.18 5.02
N PHE A 371 17.57 5.61 4.45
CA PHE A 371 17.63 4.23 3.95
C PHE A 371 18.58 4.07 2.77
N ARG A 372 18.61 5.03 1.86
CA ARG A 372 19.58 5.04 0.74
C ARG A 372 21.01 5.16 1.25
N SER A 373 21.27 5.95 2.28
CA SER A 373 22.60 6.11 2.89
C SER A 373 23.15 4.82 3.50
N ILE A 374 22.30 3.99 4.08
CA ILE A 374 22.69 2.70 4.64
C ILE A 374 22.59 1.53 3.63
N GLY A 375 22.40 1.85 2.34
CA GLY A 375 22.38 0.87 1.25
C GLY A 375 21.11 0.05 1.14
N ILE A 376 19.97 0.56 1.60
CA ILE A 376 18.63 -0.01 1.34
C ILE A 376 18.02 0.76 0.16
N PRO A 377 17.77 0.09 -0.99
CA PRO A 377 17.34 0.72 -2.23
C PRO A 377 15.83 1.03 -2.23
N MET A 378 15.41 1.97 -1.39
CA MET A 378 14.07 2.53 -1.35
C MET A 378 13.83 3.40 -2.59
N CYS A 379 12.73 3.21 -3.31
CA CYS A 379 12.35 3.95 -4.50
C CYS A 379 10.93 4.48 -4.35
N VAL A 380 10.78 5.80 -4.25
CA VAL A 380 9.47 6.43 -4.14
C VAL A 380 8.79 6.43 -5.50
N GLY A 381 7.48 6.17 -5.52
CA GLY A 381 6.64 6.22 -6.70
C GLY A 381 5.27 6.83 -6.42
N TYR A 382 4.60 7.23 -7.49
CA TYR A 382 3.26 7.78 -7.47
C TYR A 382 2.35 7.00 -8.40
N GLY A 383 1.08 6.87 -8.01
CA GLY A 383 0.03 6.28 -8.82
C GLY A 383 -1.27 6.06 -8.07
N LEU A 384 -2.29 5.65 -8.80
CA LEU A 384 -3.66 5.50 -8.34
C LEU A 384 -4.22 4.14 -8.75
N SER A 385 -5.38 3.76 -8.21
CA SER A 385 -6.12 2.59 -8.69
C SER A 385 -6.51 2.76 -10.16
N GLU A 386 -6.87 3.96 -10.54
CA GLU A 386 -7.29 4.37 -11.88
C GLU A 386 -6.15 4.33 -12.92
N THR A 387 -4.90 4.21 -12.46
CA THR A 387 -3.71 4.11 -13.34
C THR A 387 -2.99 2.77 -13.23
N THR A 388 -3.66 1.75 -12.73
CA THR A 388 -3.12 0.39 -12.51
C THR A 388 -1.82 0.43 -11.71
N ALA A 389 -1.80 1.16 -10.63
CA ALA A 389 -0.77 1.42 -9.63
C ALA A 389 0.22 2.55 -10.00
N THR A 390 1.11 2.40 -10.99
CA THR A 390 2.32 3.24 -11.08
C THR A 390 2.27 4.20 -12.26
N VAL A 391 2.34 5.49 -11.98
CA VAL A 391 2.49 6.58 -12.97
C VAL A 391 3.93 7.03 -13.07
N SER A 392 4.60 7.18 -11.93
CA SER A 392 6.02 7.53 -11.88
C SER A 392 6.74 6.76 -10.79
N SER A 393 8.04 6.62 -10.92
CA SER A 393 8.88 5.98 -9.92
C SER A 393 10.33 6.46 -10.02
N MET A 394 10.99 6.65 -8.88
CA MET A 394 12.40 7.02 -8.81
C MET A 394 13.28 5.99 -9.52
N PRO A 395 14.25 6.41 -10.34
CA PRO A 395 15.30 5.53 -10.82
C PRO A 395 16.23 5.11 -9.68
N MET A 396 17.11 4.15 -9.95
CA MET A 396 18.06 3.66 -8.94
C MET A 396 19.12 4.70 -8.55
N ILE A 397 19.44 5.60 -9.46
CA ILE A 397 20.36 6.74 -9.29
C ILE A 397 19.87 7.93 -10.15
N GLY A 398 20.37 9.12 -9.90
CA GLY A 398 20.01 10.32 -10.67
C GLY A 398 18.61 10.84 -10.36
N PHE A 399 18.19 10.78 -9.09
CA PHE A 399 16.87 11.23 -8.66
C PHE A 399 16.94 12.36 -7.63
N ASP A 400 15.90 13.19 -7.61
CA ASP A 400 15.64 14.15 -6.54
C ASP A 400 14.74 13.51 -5.48
N LEU A 401 15.13 13.61 -4.21
CA LEU A 401 14.37 13.11 -3.06
C LEU A 401 13.00 13.77 -2.88
N ASN A 402 12.80 14.96 -3.42
CA ASN A 402 11.52 15.67 -3.35
C ASN A 402 10.58 15.28 -4.49
N SER A 403 11.04 14.50 -5.46
CA SER A 403 10.22 14.01 -6.57
C SER A 403 9.51 12.71 -6.22
N VAL A 404 8.50 12.38 -7.00
CA VAL A 404 7.89 11.03 -7.03
C VAL A 404 8.41 10.21 -8.22
N GLY A 405 9.53 10.65 -8.80
CA GLY A 405 10.30 9.97 -9.82
C GLY A 405 9.90 10.31 -11.25
N VAL A 406 10.49 9.57 -12.15
CA VAL A 406 10.33 9.72 -13.61
C VAL A 406 9.09 8.98 -14.09
N ILE A 407 8.36 9.55 -15.03
CA ILE A 407 7.16 8.96 -15.64
C ILE A 407 7.46 7.55 -16.18
N MET A 408 6.50 6.64 -16.01
CA MET A 408 6.59 5.27 -16.53
C MET A 408 6.44 5.26 -18.06
N PRO A 409 7.12 4.35 -18.76
CA PRO A 409 6.87 4.11 -20.19
C PRO A 409 5.38 3.85 -20.46
N ALA A 410 4.91 4.24 -21.65
CA ALA A 410 3.51 4.11 -22.10
C ALA A 410 2.51 5.08 -21.43
N LEU A 411 2.97 6.07 -20.69
CA LEU A 411 2.14 7.14 -20.12
C LEU A 411 2.57 8.51 -20.65
N GLU A 412 1.58 9.36 -20.84
CA GLU A 412 1.71 10.79 -21.06
C GLU A 412 1.16 11.52 -19.83
N VAL A 413 1.93 12.46 -19.31
CA VAL A 413 1.55 13.27 -18.15
C VAL A 413 1.68 14.73 -18.49
N LYS A 414 0.66 15.53 -18.19
CA LYS A 414 0.70 16.98 -18.27
C LYS A 414 0.14 17.60 -17.01
N ILE A 415 0.48 18.86 -16.77
CA ILE A 415 -0.02 19.63 -15.64
C ILE A 415 -1.02 20.64 -16.18
N ASP A 416 -2.22 20.68 -15.60
CA ASP A 416 -3.22 21.70 -15.91
C ASP A 416 -2.69 23.08 -15.49
N PRO A 417 -2.62 24.06 -16.40
CA PRO A 417 -1.98 25.35 -16.10
C PRO A 417 -2.78 26.20 -15.11
N THR A 418 -4.06 25.91 -14.92
CA THR A 418 -4.96 26.69 -14.05
C THR A 418 -5.02 26.11 -12.64
N SER A 419 -5.19 24.80 -12.52
CA SER A 419 -5.39 24.10 -11.24
C SER A 419 -4.13 23.44 -10.70
N SER A 420 -3.06 23.35 -11.51
CA SER A 420 -1.87 22.53 -11.24
C SER A 420 -2.19 21.03 -11.11
N GLU A 421 -3.33 20.57 -11.61
CA GLU A 421 -3.74 19.17 -11.59
C GLU A 421 -2.85 18.31 -12.47
N ILE A 422 -2.44 17.15 -11.97
CA ILE A 422 -1.75 16.12 -12.73
C ILE A 422 -2.78 15.40 -13.61
N LEU A 423 -2.59 15.48 -14.93
CA LEU A 423 -3.45 14.85 -15.94
C LEU A 423 -2.68 13.70 -16.60
N ILE A 424 -3.31 12.53 -16.76
CA ILE A 424 -2.63 11.30 -17.18
C ILE A 424 -3.38 10.65 -18.33
N LYS A 425 -2.65 10.23 -19.39
CA LYS A 425 -3.18 9.46 -20.49
C LYS A 425 -2.25 8.30 -20.82
N GLY A 426 -2.81 7.15 -21.18
CA GLY A 426 -2.02 5.98 -21.61
C GLY A 426 -2.69 4.65 -21.37
N SER A 427 -2.02 3.59 -21.74
CA SER A 427 -2.57 2.23 -21.76
C SER A 427 -2.79 1.60 -20.38
N THR A 428 -2.20 2.17 -19.30
CA THR A 428 -2.42 1.72 -17.93
C THR A 428 -3.56 2.46 -17.23
N VAL A 429 -4.14 3.49 -17.87
CA VAL A 429 -5.28 4.24 -17.34
C VAL A 429 -6.57 3.41 -17.50
N PHE A 430 -7.38 3.39 -16.48
CA PHE A 430 -8.65 2.65 -16.42
C PHE A 430 -9.67 3.10 -17.48
N SER A 431 -10.70 2.29 -17.72
CA SER A 431 -11.75 2.65 -18.68
C SER A 431 -12.88 3.52 -18.10
N GLY A 432 -12.85 3.78 -16.80
CA GLY A 432 -13.85 4.55 -16.08
C GLY A 432 -14.35 3.85 -14.82
N TYR A 433 -15.29 4.50 -14.14
CA TYR A 433 -15.94 3.96 -12.94
C TYR A 433 -17.18 3.14 -13.32
N TYR A 434 -17.28 1.95 -12.74
CA TYR A 434 -18.40 1.04 -12.96
C TYR A 434 -19.70 1.68 -12.47
N ASN A 435 -20.75 1.56 -13.28
CA ASN A 435 -22.10 2.04 -12.97
C ASN A 435 -22.18 3.50 -12.45
N ASN A 436 -21.24 4.37 -12.89
CA ASN A 436 -21.18 5.77 -12.43
C ASN A 436 -20.94 6.75 -13.59
N PRO A 437 -21.95 7.03 -14.41
CA PRO A 437 -21.82 7.90 -15.57
C PRO A 437 -21.45 9.34 -15.21
N GLU A 438 -21.93 9.85 -14.07
CA GLU A 438 -21.63 11.21 -13.60
C GLU A 438 -20.15 11.35 -13.28
N ALA A 439 -19.60 10.40 -12.49
CA ALA A 439 -18.17 10.40 -12.19
C ALA A 439 -17.31 10.21 -13.45
N ASN A 440 -17.79 9.45 -14.43
CA ASN A 440 -17.08 9.24 -15.69
C ASN A 440 -17.04 10.52 -16.55
N ALA A 441 -18.11 11.31 -16.57
CA ALA A 441 -18.16 12.59 -17.27
C ALA A 441 -17.15 13.61 -16.69
N GLU A 442 -16.89 13.54 -15.39
CA GLU A 442 -15.93 14.42 -14.70
C GLU A 442 -14.49 13.88 -14.75
N ALA A 443 -14.32 12.57 -14.92
CA ALA A 443 -13.02 11.90 -14.77
C ALA A 443 -12.03 12.20 -15.91
N PHE A 444 -12.52 12.59 -17.07
CA PHE A 444 -11.68 12.78 -18.25
C PHE A 444 -11.82 14.18 -18.84
N THR A 445 -10.74 14.70 -19.38
CA THR A 445 -10.74 15.93 -20.20
C THR A 445 -11.28 15.62 -21.60
N GLU A 446 -11.63 16.65 -22.37
CA GLU A 446 -12.09 16.50 -23.77
C GLU A 446 -11.05 15.81 -24.67
N ASP A 447 -9.77 16.01 -24.41
CA ASP A 447 -8.65 15.38 -25.13
C ASP A 447 -8.23 14.01 -24.54
N GLY A 448 -9.03 13.47 -23.58
CA GLY A 448 -8.96 12.11 -23.08
C GLY A 448 -7.90 11.87 -21.99
N PHE A 449 -7.44 12.89 -21.27
CA PHE A 449 -6.63 12.72 -20.08
C PHE A 449 -7.49 12.47 -18.85
N PHE A 450 -7.08 11.53 -18.02
CA PHE A 450 -7.67 11.29 -16.73
C PHE A 450 -7.28 12.40 -15.73
N ARG A 451 -8.28 12.95 -15.05
CA ARG A 451 -8.14 13.94 -13.98
C ARG A 451 -7.88 13.23 -12.66
N THR A 452 -6.67 13.37 -12.14
CA THR A 452 -6.28 12.64 -10.92
C THR A 452 -6.86 13.23 -9.64
N GLY A 453 -7.18 14.51 -9.65
CA GLY A 453 -7.50 15.28 -8.45
C GLY A 453 -6.28 15.56 -7.57
N ASP A 454 -5.08 15.28 -8.06
CA ASP A 454 -3.81 15.48 -7.37
C ASP A 454 -3.06 16.65 -8.02
N ALA A 455 -2.51 17.56 -7.22
CA ALA A 455 -1.70 18.68 -7.68
C ALA A 455 -0.23 18.30 -7.77
N GLY A 456 0.47 18.86 -8.76
CA GLY A 456 1.89 18.63 -8.94
C GLY A 456 2.53 19.53 -9.99
N ARG A 457 3.79 19.27 -10.25
CA ARG A 457 4.57 19.92 -11.32
C ARG A 457 5.45 18.90 -12.03
N LEU A 458 5.81 19.21 -13.25
CA LEU A 458 6.65 18.37 -14.12
C LEU A 458 7.91 19.14 -14.50
N GLU A 459 9.08 18.54 -14.31
CA GLU A 459 10.37 19.05 -14.76
C GLU A 459 11.04 18.01 -15.68
N GLY A 460 10.99 18.24 -16.99
CA GLY A 460 11.29 17.19 -17.95
C GLY A 460 10.34 16.01 -17.77
N ASP A 461 10.88 14.81 -17.57
CA ASP A 461 10.09 13.61 -17.26
C ASP A 461 9.95 13.33 -15.75
N THR A 462 10.45 14.21 -14.89
CA THR A 462 10.40 14.05 -13.43
C THR A 462 9.15 14.71 -12.87
N LEU A 463 8.33 13.89 -12.18
CA LEU A 463 7.09 14.33 -11.56
C LEU A 463 7.30 14.66 -10.09
N TYR A 464 6.74 15.79 -9.67
CA TYR A 464 6.67 16.23 -8.27
C TYR A 464 5.22 16.31 -7.86
N PHE A 465 4.86 15.53 -6.85
CA PHE A 465 3.55 15.57 -6.22
C PHE A 465 3.53 16.66 -5.14
N THR A 466 2.46 17.43 -5.08
CA THR A 466 2.28 18.44 -4.03
C THR A 466 1.29 17.97 -2.97
N GLU A 467 0.03 17.81 -3.34
CA GLU A 467 -1.05 17.38 -2.45
C GLU A 467 -2.30 17.03 -3.28
N ARG A 468 -3.29 16.40 -2.68
CA ARG A 468 -4.61 16.28 -3.29
C ARG A 468 -5.31 17.62 -3.33
N LEU A 469 -5.89 17.98 -4.49
CA LEU A 469 -6.57 19.26 -4.67
C LEU A 469 -7.71 19.46 -3.65
N LYS A 470 -8.46 18.40 -3.34
CA LYS A 470 -9.56 18.43 -2.35
C LYS A 470 -9.10 18.38 -0.90
N ASP A 471 -7.85 17.98 -0.66
CA ASP A 471 -7.27 17.86 0.69
C ASP A 471 -6.40 19.08 1.02
N LEU A 472 -6.14 19.97 0.06
CA LEU A 472 -5.51 21.28 0.31
C LEU A 472 -6.42 22.12 1.18
N PHE A 473 -5.92 22.53 2.33
CA PHE A 473 -6.61 23.47 3.19
C PHE A 473 -6.38 24.90 2.72
N LYS A 474 -7.43 25.70 2.74
CA LYS A 474 -7.31 27.14 2.50
C LYS A 474 -7.56 27.87 3.81
N THR A 475 -6.51 28.45 4.38
CA THR A 475 -6.65 29.25 5.60
C THR A 475 -7.53 30.47 5.37
N ALA A 476 -8.08 31.04 6.45
CA ALA A 476 -8.85 32.30 6.40
C ALA A 476 -8.08 33.46 5.74
N ASN A 477 -6.75 33.41 5.77
CA ASN A 477 -5.86 34.39 5.12
C ASN A 477 -5.56 34.04 3.64
N GLY A 478 -6.24 33.03 3.07
CA GLY A 478 -6.09 32.63 1.67
C GLY A 478 -4.83 31.84 1.34
N LYS A 479 -4.07 31.38 2.34
CA LYS A 479 -2.87 30.53 2.13
C LYS A 479 -3.27 29.07 1.99
N TYR A 480 -2.66 28.37 1.05
CA TYR A 480 -2.83 26.94 0.89
C TYR A 480 -1.85 26.18 1.80
N ILE A 481 -2.37 25.17 2.48
CA ILE A 481 -1.61 24.27 3.37
C ILE A 481 -1.77 22.85 2.83
N ALA A 482 -0.66 22.12 2.72
CA ALA A 482 -0.61 20.71 2.35
C ALA A 482 -0.53 19.84 3.63
N PRO A 483 -1.65 19.36 4.17
CA PRO A 483 -1.65 18.72 5.48
C PRO A 483 -0.87 17.41 5.51
N GLN A 484 -0.92 16.59 4.45
CA GLN A 484 -0.18 15.31 4.41
C GLN A 484 1.34 15.52 4.43
N MET A 485 1.83 16.60 3.83
CA MET A 485 3.25 16.95 3.88
C MET A 485 3.68 17.24 5.34
N LEU A 486 2.93 18.05 6.07
CA LEU A 486 3.23 18.40 7.46
C LEU A 486 3.10 17.18 8.39
N GLU A 487 2.05 16.38 8.22
CA GLU A 487 1.85 15.11 8.94
C GLU A 487 3.01 14.13 8.69
N GLY A 488 3.48 14.01 7.45
CA GLY A 488 4.63 13.18 7.08
C GLY A 488 5.94 13.66 7.72
N MET A 489 6.12 14.96 7.89
CA MET A 489 7.29 15.52 8.60
C MET A 489 7.20 15.21 10.10
N LEU A 490 6.04 15.40 10.73
CA LEU A 490 5.84 15.07 12.14
C LEU A 490 6.02 13.56 12.40
N ALA A 491 5.58 12.70 11.50
CA ALA A 491 5.73 11.25 11.62
C ALA A 491 7.19 10.74 11.61
N THR A 492 8.19 11.61 11.37
CA THR A 492 9.61 11.27 11.52
C THR A 492 10.09 11.30 12.97
N ASP A 493 9.33 11.94 13.86
CA ASP A 493 9.64 12.04 15.28
C ASP A 493 8.95 10.91 16.07
N ALA A 494 9.72 10.23 16.91
CA ALA A 494 9.25 9.09 17.71
C ALA A 494 8.15 9.46 18.74
N LEU A 495 7.99 10.75 19.05
CA LEU A 495 6.96 11.24 19.96
C LEU A 495 5.56 11.17 19.33
N PHE A 496 5.42 11.25 18.01
CA PHE A 496 4.14 11.34 17.32
C PHE A 496 3.73 10.01 16.71
N GLU A 497 2.70 9.38 17.24
CA GLU A 497 2.16 8.13 16.70
C GLU A 497 1.12 8.40 15.59
N GLN A 498 0.21 9.34 15.84
CA GLN A 498 -0.76 9.82 14.83
C GLN A 498 -0.93 11.34 14.95
N THR A 499 -1.06 12.01 13.82
CA THR A 499 -1.21 13.47 13.76
C THR A 499 -2.22 13.82 12.68
N ALA A 500 -3.16 14.71 12.99
CA ALA A 500 -4.07 15.32 12.02
C ALA A 500 -3.87 16.83 12.03
N ILE A 501 -3.49 17.39 10.90
CA ILE A 501 -3.36 18.85 10.70
C ILE A 501 -4.75 19.45 10.47
N ILE A 502 -5.01 20.58 11.11
CA ILE A 502 -6.23 21.36 11.03
C ILE A 502 -5.85 22.78 10.58
N ALA A 503 -6.45 23.27 9.49
CA ALA A 503 -6.16 24.61 8.96
C ALA A 503 -7.30 25.18 8.07
N ASP A 504 -8.22 24.35 7.59
CA ASP A 504 -9.20 24.75 6.57
C ASP A 504 -10.20 25.76 7.14
N GLY A 505 -10.22 26.96 6.55
CA GLY A 505 -11.05 28.08 7.02
C GLY A 505 -10.53 28.76 8.29
N TYR A 506 -9.47 28.28 8.93
CA TYR A 506 -8.93 28.83 10.17
C TYR A 506 -7.80 29.84 9.94
N LYS A 507 -7.50 30.69 10.96
CA LYS A 507 -6.51 31.76 10.87
C LYS A 507 -5.05 31.24 10.79
N PHE A 508 -4.76 30.07 11.35
CA PHE A 508 -3.43 29.45 11.42
C PHE A 508 -3.54 27.91 11.44
N VAL A 509 -2.42 27.23 11.28
CA VAL A 509 -2.33 25.79 11.34
C VAL A 509 -2.31 25.32 12.79
N SER A 510 -3.15 24.34 13.12
CA SER A 510 -3.11 23.59 14.38
C SER A 510 -3.05 22.09 14.14
N ALA A 511 -2.89 21.30 15.19
CA ALA A 511 -2.78 19.84 15.09
C ALA A 511 -3.52 19.11 16.21
N LEU A 512 -4.14 17.98 15.87
CA LEU A 512 -4.55 16.94 16.81
C LEU A 512 -3.44 15.90 16.85
N ILE A 513 -2.95 15.54 18.02
CA ILE A 513 -1.77 14.68 18.19
C ILE A 513 -2.11 13.54 19.13
N TYR A 514 -2.01 12.32 18.66
CA TYR A 514 -1.94 11.14 19.52
C TYR A 514 -0.47 10.76 19.67
N PRO A 515 0.12 10.91 20.88
CA PRO A 515 1.53 10.68 21.09
C PRO A 515 1.85 9.19 21.25
N ASN A 516 3.11 8.83 21.08
CA ASN A 516 3.64 7.60 21.62
C ASN A 516 3.83 7.78 23.13
N TRP A 517 2.91 7.24 23.91
CA TRP A 517 2.86 7.44 25.36
C TRP A 517 4.11 6.95 26.10
N ASP A 518 4.76 5.88 25.63
CA ASP A 518 6.00 5.39 26.25
C ASP A 518 7.15 6.38 26.05
N THR A 519 7.25 6.94 24.85
CA THR A 519 8.24 7.99 24.53
C THR A 519 7.95 9.26 25.31
N LEU A 520 6.69 9.71 25.33
CA LEU A 520 6.28 10.91 26.05
C LEU A 520 6.56 10.81 27.55
N ARG A 521 6.19 9.70 28.19
CA ARG A 521 6.44 9.46 29.64
C ARG A 521 7.93 9.48 29.97
N ARG A 522 8.75 8.85 29.14
CA ARG A 522 10.19 8.83 29.32
C ARG A 522 10.78 10.24 29.28
N GLU A 523 10.47 11.01 28.26
CA GLU A 523 11.01 12.36 28.07
C GLU A 523 10.44 13.37 29.07
N ALA A 524 9.19 13.17 29.50
CA ALA A 524 8.57 13.91 30.60
C ALA A 524 9.32 13.66 31.92
N ALA A 525 9.67 12.40 32.21
CA ALA A 525 10.43 12.05 33.42
C ALA A 525 11.85 12.67 33.43
N GLU A 526 12.52 12.75 32.27
CA GLU A 526 13.82 13.43 32.11
C GLU A 526 13.74 14.94 32.43
N ARG A 527 12.54 15.54 32.30
CA ARG A 527 12.24 16.93 32.66
C ARG A 527 11.66 17.10 34.07
N GLY A 528 11.65 16.01 34.87
CA GLY A 528 11.19 16.03 36.27
C GLY A 528 9.66 15.97 36.43
N ILE A 529 8.91 15.63 35.37
CA ILE A 529 7.47 15.42 35.46
C ILE A 529 7.20 14.07 36.14
N PRO A 530 6.29 13.98 37.14
CA PRO A 530 6.04 12.76 37.88
C PRO A 530 5.57 11.60 36.99
N ALA A 531 6.16 10.42 37.17
CA ALA A 531 5.87 9.23 36.37
C ALA A 531 4.48 8.62 36.59
N GLY A 532 3.77 9.01 37.66
CA GLY A 532 2.48 8.44 38.03
C GLY A 532 1.24 9.15 37.45
N LEU A 533 1.44 10.15 36.59
CA LEU A 533 0.32 10.89 35.98
C LEU A 533 -0.42 10.03 34.96
N THR A 534 -1.75 10.18 34.90
CA THR A 534 -2.58 9.57 33.85
C THR A 534 -2.32 10.22 32.48
N GLU A 535 -2.83 9.61 31.40
CA GLU A 535 -2.71 10.19 30.06
C GLU A 535 -3.46 11.52 29.95
N GLU A 536 -4.61 11.65 30.61
CA GLU A 536 -5.40 12.89 30.68
C GLU A 536 -4.64 14.00 31.44
N GLU A 537 -3.99 13.65 32.54
CA GLU A 537 -3.18 14.62 33.31
C GLU A 537 -1.95 15.06 32.52
N LEU A 538 -1.28 14.14 31.82
CA LEU A 538 -0.17 14.45 30.94
C LEU A 538 -0.64 15.29 29.73
N ALA A 539 -1.79 14.98 29.14
CA ALA A 539 -2.32 15.72 27.99
C ALA A 539 -2.66 17.17 28.30
N THR A 540 -2.92 17.51 29.55
CA THR A 540 -3.23 18.88 30.01
C THR A 540 -2.06 19.56 30.71
N ASN A 541 -0.95 18.86 30.94
CA ASN A 541 0.21 19.37 31.66
C ASN A 541 1.00 20.41 30.83
N HIS A 542 1.22 21.58 31.39
CA HIS A 542 1.90 22.69 30.71
C HIS A 542 3.33 22.37 30.27
N GLU A 543 4.09 21.61 31.10
CA GLU A 543 5.47 21.22 30.76
C GLU A 543 5.48 20.19 29.62
N VAL A 544 4.49 19.27 29.60
CA VAL A 544 4.28 18.34 28.48
C VAL A 544 3.95 19.11 27.22
N HIS A 545 3.09 20.12 27.30
CA HIS A 545 2.80 20.97 26.13
C HIS A 545 4.05 21.69 25.61
N ARG A 546 4.92 22.19 26.48
CA ARG A 546 6.19 22.80 26.06
C ARG A 546 7.14 21.78 25.40
N LEU A 547 7.18 20.55 25.94
CA LEU A 547 7.95 19.44 25.36
C LEU A 547 7.44 19.12 23.94
N VAL A 548 6.15 18.86 23.78
CA VAL A 548 5.53 18.51 22.50
C VAL A 548 5.69 19.64 21.47
N MET A 549 5.52 20.91 21.88
CA MET A 549 5.73 22.06 20.98
C MET A 549 7.17 22.13 20.48
N ALA A 550 8.16 21.87 21.32
CA ALA A 550 9.57 21.86 20.90
C ALA A 550 9.85 20.79 19.84
N HIS A 551 9.24 19.61 19.95
CA HIS A 551 9.32 18.56 18.93
C HIS A 551 8.63 18.97 17.63
N ILE A 552 7.44 19.58 17.69
CA ILE A 552 6.72 20.13 16.52
C ILE A 552 7.60 21.16 15.79
N GLU A 553 8.16 22.13 16.54
CA GLU A 553 9.01 23.18 15.97
C GLU A 553 10.28 22.63 15.32
N ALA A 554 10.88 21.61 15.92
CA ALA A 554 12.06 20.94 15.38
C ALA A 554 11.71 20.20 14.07
N ALA A 555 10.65 19.40 14.08
CA ALA A 555 10.20 18.65 12.91
C ALA A 555 9.79 19.57 11.75
N LEU A 556 9.13 20.68 12.04
CA LEU A 556 8.65 21.67 11.06
C LEU A 556 9.59 22.88 10.89
N SER A 557 10.88 22.73 11.20
CA SER A 557 11.84 23.85 11.13
C SER A 557 12.05 24.41 9.72
N SER A 558 11.89 23.57 8.68
CA SER A 558 12.15 23.92 7.27
C SER A 558 10.95 24.49 6.53
N VAL A 559 9.72 24.46 7.11
CA VAL A 559 8.51 24.94 6.43
C VAL A 559 8.34 26.45 6.59
N ALA A 560 7.51 27.05 5.71
CA ALA A 560 7.21 28.47 5.76
C ALA A 560 6.46 28.85 7.07
N GLN A 561 6.60 30.10 7.50
CA GLN A 561 6.04 30.56 8.78
C GLN A 561 4.51 30.38 8.88
N TYR A 562 3.78 30.46 7.78
CA TYR A 562 2.33 30.28 7.74
C TYR A 562 1.91 28.80 7.77
N GLU A 563 2.82 27.86 7.53
CA GLU A 563 2.61 26.40 7.60
C GLU A 563 2.94 25.82 8.97
N LYS A 564 3.61 26.58 9.84
CA LYS A 564 3.98 26.13 11.18
C LYS A 564 2.76 25.97 12.07
N VAL A 565 2.68 24.84 12.76
CA VAL A 565 1.67 24.58 13.79
C VAL A 565 1.81 25.59 14.92
N LYS A 566 0.72 26.28 15.27
CA LYS A 566 0.68 27.32 16.32
C LYS A 566 0.05 26.83 17.63
N LYS A 567 -0.94 25.96 17.54
CA LYS A 567 -1.61 25.33 18.67
C LYS A 567 -1.83 23.86 18.37
N PHE A 568 -1.97 23.03 19.37
CA PHE A 568 -2.27 21.61 19.23
C PHE A 568 -3.09 21.11 20.41
N CYS A 569 -3.73 19.96 20.23
CA CYS A 569 -4.41 19.21 21.28
C CYS A 569 -3.81 17.80 21.33
N ILE A 570 -3.48 17.33 22.54
CA ILE A 570 -3.03 15.94 22.77
C ILE A 570 -4.27 15.07 22.96
N LEU A 571 -4.37 14.01 22.19
CA LEU A 571 -5.45 13.03 22.24
C LEU A 571 -5.03 11.84 23.11
N THR A 572 -5.95 11.33 23.93
CA THR A 572 -5.76 10.12 24.74
C THR A 572 -6.25 8.84 24.04
N GLN A 573 -6.98 8.99 22.93
CA GLN A 573 -7.41 7.86 22.10
C GLN A 573 -6.87 8.00 20.69
N PRO A 574 -6.41 6.90 20.05
CA PRO A 574 -5.92 6.94 18.67
C PRO A 574 -7.09 7.04 17.69
N PHE A 575 -6.84 7.60 16.52
CA PHE A 575 -7.77 7.48 15.39
C PHE A 575 -7.91 6.01 14.99
N SER A 576 -9.13 5.56 14.72
CA SER A 576 -9.40 4.15 14.43
C SER A 576 -10.28 3.94 13.18
N LEU A 577 -10.31 2.68 12.71
CA LEU A 577 -11.24 2.24 11.67
C LEU A 577 -12.67 2.14 12.21
N GLU A 578 -12.80 1.72 13.46
CA GLU A 578 -14.10 1.49 14.12
C GLU A 578 -14.83 2.80 14.35
N SER A 579 -14.11 3.87 14.75
CA SER A 579 -14.67 5.23 14.87
C SER A 579 -14.93 5.91 13.52
N GLY A 580 -14.45 5.30 12.43
CA GLY A 580 -14.58 5.84 11.08
C GLY A 580 -13.61 6.97 10.74
N GLU A 581 -12.68 7.31 11.61
CA GLU A 581 -11.68 8.38 11.43
C GLU A 581 -10.59 8.00 10.44
N LEU A 582 -10.35 6.69 10.28
CA LEU A 582 -9.42 6.16 9.28
C LEU A 582 -10.14 5.43 8.16
N THR A 583 -9.55 5.46 6.97
CA THR A 583 -9.94 4.58 5.87
C THR A 583 -9.34 3.18 6.07
N ASN A 584 -9.81 2.17 5.31
CA ASN A 584 -9.23 0.82 5.31
C ASN A 584 -7.72 0.79 4.94
N THR A 585 -7.21 1.87 4.33
CA THR A 585 -5.78 2.08 4.04
C THR A 585 -5.07 2.94 5.08
N LEU A 586 -5.71 3.13 6.25
CA LEU A 586 -5.21 3.91 7.39
C LEU A 586 -4.94 5.39 7.07
N LYS A 587 -5.62 5.96 6.07
CA LYS A 587 -5.60 7.40 5.79
C LYS A 587 -6.66 8.11 6.63
N ILE A 588 -6.34 9.31 7.09
CA ILE A 588 -7.25 10.15 7.90
C ILE A 588 -8.44 10.59 7.06
N ARG A 589 -9.64 10.37 7.59
CA ARG A 589 -10.90 10.91 7.06
C ARG A 589 -11.16 12.26 7.70
N ARG A 590 -10.58 13.30 7.13
CA ARG A 590 -10.50 14.65 7.70
C ARG A 590 -11.84 15.22 8.14
N LYS A 591 -12.91 14.99 7.37
CA LYS A 591 -14.26 15.44 7.71
C LYS A 591 -14.76 14.78 8.99
N VAL A 592 -14.58 13.46 9.13
CA VAL A 592 -14.98 12.71 10.33
C VAL A 592 -14.18 13.17 11.55
N VAL A 593 -12.87 13.33 11.38
CA VAL A 593 -11.99 13.85 12.46
C VAL A 593 -12.42 15.26 12.87
N ALA A 594 -12.71 16.15 11.92
CA ALA A 594 -13.17 17.50 12.23
C ALA A 594 -14.53 17.51 12.96
N GLU A 595 -15.44 16.58 12.64
CA GLU A 595 -16.73 16.41 13.31
C GLU A 595 -16.57 15.85 14.73
N HIS A 596 -15.76 14.79 14.91
CA HIS A 596 -15.57 14.13 16.21
C HIS A 596 -14.84 15.03 17.22
N TYR A 597 -13.87 15.81 16.75
CA TYR A 597 -13.04 16.68 17.61
C TYR A 597 -13.40 18.17 17.49
N ALA A 598 -14.65 18.49 17.10
CA ALA A 598 -15.09 19.86 16.87
C ALA A 598 -14.87 20.79 18.08
N GLN A 599 -15.08 20.29 19.29
CA GLN A 599 -14.89 21.06 20.54
C GLN A 599 -13.39 21.35 20.79
N GLN A 600 -12.54 20.34 20.67
CA GLN A 600 -11.08 20.48 20.84
C GLN A 600 -10.50 21.43 19.78
N ILE A 601 -11.00 21.30 18.55
CA ILE A 601 -10.60 22.19 17.46
C ILE A 601 -11.03 23.63 17.77
N ALA A 602 -12.29 23.87 18.15
CA ALA A 602 -12.77 25.19 18.50
C ALA A 602 -11.93 25.84 19.62
N ALA A 603 -11.62 25.08 20.68
CA ALA A 603 -10.81 25.55 21.80
C ALA A 603 -9.39 25.99 21.39
N MET A 604 -8.80 25.39 20.34
CA MET A 604 -7.50 25.82 19.82
C MET A 604 -7.56 27.19 19.11
N TYR A 605 -8.75 27.64 18.65
CA TYR A 605 -8.94 28.90 17.92
C TYR A 605 -9.67 29.98 18.73
N GLU A 606 -10.15 29.64 19.92
CA GLU A 606 -10.61 30.64 20.90
C GLU A 606 -9.42 31.47 21.38
N GLU A 607 -9.64 32.81 21.55
CA GLU A 607 -8.56 33.78 21.92
C GLU A 607 -8.12 33.64 23.38
#